data_67b38bf610e5c82a5004a4a3bf3ba488
#
_entry.id   67b38bf610e5c82a5004a4a3bf3ba488
#
_cell.length_a   1.000
_cell.length_b   1.000
_cell.length_c   1.000
_cell.angle_alpha   90.00
_cell.angle_beta   90.00
_cell.angle_gamma   90.00
#
_symmetry.space_group_name_H-M   'P 1'
#
loop_
_entity.id
_entity.type
_entity.pdbx_description
1 polymer ?
#
loop_
_entity_poly.entity_id
_entity_poly.type
_entity_poly.pdbx_seq_one_letter_code
_entity_poly.pdbx_strand_id
1 'polypeptide(L)'
;MSTAREALLTALSRTDSPRRETLRRELARERVSEDAQLMRPKLVLASASPRRLRLLAQVGVEPDALRPASIDENPRPGEMPRGLVARLARSKAETARDQIANDRDIADAYVLAADTIVAVGRRILMKPEYLEEAAASLNLLSGRAHRVLTAVCLITPHDKVRTKIVDTRVRFKHLSRPEIEAYIASREWRGKAGGYAIQGLAGSFVQKLTGSYTNVVGLPLTEVVGLLIGEGFPIHFNWIRAAESEAD
;
A
#
# COMPACT_ATOMS: atom_id res chain seq x y z
N MET A 1 27.78 -7.69 3.94
CA MET A 1 28.03 -9.15 4.04
C MET A 1 27.60 -9.60 5.43
N SER A 2 26.73 -10.61 5.52
CA SER A 2 26.10 -10.99 6.80
C SER A 2 27.10 -11.68 7.73
N THR A 3 27.16 -11.22 8.98
CA THR A 3 27.95 -11.81 10.09
C THR A 3 27.65 -13.31 10.32
N ALA A 4 26.45 -13.78 9.96
CA ALA A 4 26.05 -15.19 10.04
C ALA A 4 26.85 -16.07 9.06
N ARG A 5 27.09 -15.62 7.84
CA ARG A 5 27.84 -16.36 6.80
C ARG A 5 29.31 -16.52 7.16
N GLU A 6 29.93 -15.52 7.74
CA GLU A 6 31.33 -15.64 8.22
C GLU A 6 31.44 -16.61 9.39
N ALA A 7 30.46 -16.65 10.27
CA ALA A 7 30.40 -17.62 11.36
C ALA A 7 30.25 -19.06 10.85
N LEU A 8 29.36 -19.29 9.85
CA LEU A 8 29.18 -20.60 9.22
C LEU A 8 30.43 -21.11 8.47
N LEU A 9 31.09 -20.21 7.73
CA LEU A 9 32.37 -20.54 7.04
C LEU A 9 33.51 -20.90 8.04
N THR A 10 33.53 -20.19 9.17
CA THR A 10 34.49 -20.48 10.25
C THR A 10 34.17 -21.81 10.95
N ALA A 11 32.88 -22.13 11.12
CA ALA A 11 32.46 -23.42 11.70
C ALA A 11 32.78 -24.62 10.78
N LEU A 12 32.66 -24.44 9.45
CA LEU A 12 33.02 -25.46 8.45
C LEU A 12 34.49 -25.88 8.49
N SER A 13 35.39 -24.99 8.90
CA SER A 13 36.82 -25.28 9.01
C SER A 13 37.19 -26.09 10.25
N ARG A 14 36.28 -26.21 11.23
CA ARG A 14 36.60 -26.75 12.59
C ARG A 14 35.81 -28.00 13.00
N THR A 15 34.90 -28.54 12.16
CA THR A 15 33.96 -29.60 12.55
C THR A 15 34.16 -30.92 11.79
N ASP A 16 33.79 -32.04 12.45
CA ASP A 16 33.83 -33.42 11.94
C ASP A 16 32.72 -33.73 10.92
N SER A 17 32.93 -34.85 10.16
CA SER A 17 32.24 -35.17 8.89
C SER A 17 30.72 -35.02 8.84
N PRO A 18 29.89 -35.47 9.81
CA PRO A 18 28.43 -35.35 9.70
C PRO A 18 27.94 -33.89 9.86
N ARG A 19 28.58 -33.11 10.70
CA ARG A 19 28.26 -31.72 10.97
C ARG A 19 28.67 -30.79 9.82
N ARG A 20 29.71 -31.17 9.08
CA ARG A 20 30.12 -30.47 7.84
C ARG A 20 29.08 -30.57 6.74
N GLU A 21 28.36 -31.66 6.63
CA GLU A 21 27.34 -31.84 5.60
C GLU A 21 26.11 -31.03 5.92
N THR A 22 25.69 -30.94 7.18
CA THR A 22 24.61 -30.06 7.64
C THR A 22 24.93 -28.59 7.37
N LEU A 23 26.14 -28.14 7.77
CA LEU A 23 26.62 -26.77 7.53
C LEU A 23 26.72 -26.41 6.03
N ARG A 24 27.13 -27.40 5.19
CA ARG A 24 27.12 -27.21 3.73
C ARG A 24 25.73 -27.06 3.15
N ARG A 25 24.75 -27.81 3.68
CA ARG A 25 23.34 -27.70 3.27
C ARG A 25 22.75 -26.35 3.70
N GLU A 26 23.10 -25.88 4.90
CA GLU A 26 22.68 -24.54 5.38
C GLU A 26 23.28 -23.42 4.53
N LEU A 27 24.59 -23.46 4.24
CA LEU A 27 25.25 -22.50 3.35
C LEU A 27 24.70 -22.53 1.91
N ALA A 28 24.39 -23.74 1.42
CA ALA A 28 23.75 -23.87 0.10
C ALA A 28 22.32 -23.28 0.09
N ARG A 29 21.55 -23.48 1.17
CA ARG A 29 20.22 -22.85 1.34
C ARG A 29 20.32 -21.34 1.44
N GLU A 30 21.27 -20.80 2.21
CA GLU A 30 21.52 -19.35 2.28
C GLU A 30 21.90 -18.76 0.92
N ARG A 31 22.82 -19.43 0.17
CA ARG A 31 23.19 -18.98 -1.19
C ARG A 31 21.99 -18.98 -2.15
N VAL A 32 21.20 -20.05 -2.16
CA VAL A 32 19.97 -20.10 -3.00
C VAL A 32 18.98 -19.02 -2.59
N SER A 33 18.91 -18.70 -1.29
CA SER A 33 18.07 -17.62 -0.78
C SER A 33 18.59 -16.22 -1.18
N GLU A 34 19.91 -15.99 -1.11
CA GLU A 34 20.54 -14.73 -1.54
C GLU A 34 20.42 -14.53 -3.06
N ASP A 35 20.70 -15.57 -3.85
CA ASP A 35 20.59 -15.54 -5.30
C ASP A 35 19.13 -15.34 -5.75
N ALA A 36 18.17 -15.99 -5.07
CA ALA A 36 16.75 -15.79 -5.33
C ALA A 36 16.27 -14.38 -4.92
N GLN A 37 16.88 -13.75 -3.91
CA GLN A 37 16.60 -12.37 -3.54
C GLN A 37 17.18 -11.35 -4.53
N LEU A 38 18.38 -11.65 -5.09
CA LEU A 38 19.01 -10.84 -6.15
C LEU A 38 18.27 -10.94 -7.49
N MET A 39 17.61 -12.07 -7.75
CA MET A 39 16.87 -12.33 -9.00
C MET A 39 15.38 -12.02 -8.94
N ARG A 40 14.82 -11.65 -7.78
CA ARG A 40 13.40 -11.30 -7.69
C ARG A 40 13.12 -9.94 -8.34
N PRO A 41 11.99 -9.81 -9.05
CA PRO A 41 11.55 -8.50 -9.53
C PRO A 41 11.41 -7.52 -8.37
N LYS A 42 11.93 -6.31 -8.52
CA LYS A 42 11.84 -5.25 -7.52
C LYS A 42 10.53 -4.50 -7.62
N LEU A 43 10.04 -4.00 -6.51
CA LEU A 43 8.81 -3.22 -6.41
C LEU A 43 9.08 -1.88 -5.73
N VAL A 44 8.68 -0.81 -6.37
CA VAL A 44 8.68 0.56 -5.81
C VAL A 44 7.25 0.95 -5.47
N LEU A 45 7.03 1.40 -4.24
CA LEU A 45 5.76 1.99 -3.83
C LEU A 45 5.84 3.53 -3.94
N ALA A 46 5.06 4.09 -4.86
CA ALA A 46 4.93 5.54 -5.08
C ALA A 46 3.96 6.18 -4.06
N SER A 47 4.25 6.04 -2.78
CA SER A 47 3.36 6.55 -1.72
C SER A 47 4.12 6.81 -0.43
N ALA A 48 3.79 7.93 0.25
CA ALA A 48 4.23 8.23 1.61
C ALA A 48 3.29 7.66 2.69
N SER A 49 2.23 6.96 2.31
CA SER A 49 1.21 6.48 3.26
C SER A 49 1.66 5.23 4.02
N PRO A 50 1.87 5.31 5.36
CA PRO A 50 2.22 4.14 6.16
C PRO A 50 1.12 3.06 6.16
N ARG A 51 -0.14 3.46 5.88
CA ARG A 51 -1.26 2.52 5.80
C ARG A 51 -1.14 1.60 4.59
N ARG A 52 -0.75 2.13 3.43
CA ARG A 52 -0.53 1.35 2.21
C ARG A 52 0.62 0.38 2.35
N LEU A 53 1.70 0.82 3.00
CA LEU A 53 2.83 -0.06 3.30
C LEU A 53 2.40 -1.23 4.19
N ARG A 54 1.66 -0.95 5.28
CA ARG A 54 1.13 -2.01 6.16
C ARG A 54 0.17 -2.96 5.44
N LEU A 55 -0.66 -2.46 4.52
CA LEU A 55 -1.54 -3.31 3.72
C LEU A 55 -0.75 -4.23 2.77
N LEU A 56 0.31 -3.76 2.14
CA LEU A 56 1.19 -4.61 1.33
C LEU A 56 1.85 -5.70 2.18
N ALA A 57 2.35 -5.34 3.36
CA ALA A 57 2.96 -6.30 4.29
C ALA A 57 1.97 -7.41 4.72
N GLN A 58 0.66 -7.12 4.85
CA GLN A 58 -0.36 -8.14 5.15
C GLN A 58 -0.45 -9.25 4.09
N VAL A 59 -0.03 -8.98 2.87
CA VAL A 59 -0.01 -9.97 1.78
C VAL A 59 1.42 -10.39 1.42
N GLY A 60 2.37 -10.23 2.35
CA GLY A 60 3.75 -10.65 2.18
C GLY A 60 4.50 -9.88 1.09
N VAL A 61 4.06 -8.65 0.77
CA VAL A 61 4.72 -7.80 -0.23
C VAL A 61 5.41 -6.65 0.47
N GLU A 62 6.74 -6.66 0.40
CA GLU A 62 7.58 -5.56 0.88
C GLU A 62 8.18 -4.83 -0.33
N PRO A 63 7.92 -3.53 -0.50
CA PRO A 63 8.53 -2.75 -1.56
C PRO A 63 10.02 -2.52 -1.28
N ASP A 64 10.85 -2.62 -2.33
CA ASP A 64 12.30 -2.41 -2.25
C ASP A 64 12.64 -0.93 -2.05
N ALA A 65 11.77 -0.03 -2.48
CA ALA A 65 11.93 1.40 -2.27
C ALA A 65 10.58 2.12 -2.15
N LEU A 66 10.60 3.23 -1.41
CA LEU A 66 9.50 4.18 -1.36
C LEU A 66 9.89 5.42 -2.15
N ARG A 67 9.05 5.81 -3.13
CA ARG A 67 9.24 7.03 -3.95
C ARG A 67 7.94 7.82 -3.98
N PRO A 68 7.65 8.59 -2.91
CA PRO A 68 6.50 9.47 -2.89
C PRO A 68 6.58 10.48 -4.03
N ALA A 69 5.51 10.58 -4.82
CA ALA A 69 5.42 11.54 -5.91
C ALA A 69 4.68 12.80 -5.44
N SER A 70 5.28 13.95 -5.66
CA SER A 70 4.63 15.25 -5.47
C SER A 70 3.96 15.65 -6.78
N ILE A 71 2.63 15.69 -6.78
CA ILE A 71 1.82 16.07 -7.95
C ILE A 71 0.73 17.04 -7.51
N ASP A 72 0.13 17.75 -8.47
CA ASP A 72 -1.08 18.53 -8.20
C ASP A 72 -2.28 17.58 -8.00
N GLU A 73 -2.78 17.52 -6.77
CA GLU A 73 -3.93 16.70 -6.37
C GLU A 73 -5.28 17.43 -6.57
N ASN A 74 -5.30 18.68 -6.99
CA ASN A 74 -6.53 19.44 -7.15
C ASN A 74 -7.43 18.87 -8.26
N PRO A 75 -8.76 18.81 -8.04
CA PRO A 75 -9.70 18.45 -9.10
C PRO A 75 -9.68 19.50 -10.23
N ARG A 76 -9.73 19.04 -11.47
CA ARG A 76 -9.91 19.90 -12.63
C ARG A 76 -11.37 20.35 -12.74
N PRO A 77 -11.65 21.50 -13.40
CA PRO A 77 -13.03 21.92 -13.62
C PRO A 77 -13.88 20.80 -14.25
N GLY A 78 -15.02 20.47 -13.62
CA GLY A 78 -15.92 19.40 -14.08
C GLY A 78 -15.42 17.96 -13.90
N GLU A 79 -14.27 17.75 -13.30
CA GLU A 79 -13.70 16.41 -13.13
C GLU A 79 -14.54 15.56 -12.16
N MET A 80 -14.96 14.40 -12.63
CA MET A 80 -15.76 13.46 -11.84
C MET A 80 -14.87 12.68 -10.88
N PRO A 81 -15.37 12.24 -9.70
CA PRO A 81 -14.58 11.51 -8.71
C PRO A 81 -13.78 10.34 -9.29
N ARG A 82 -14.38 9.56 -10.19
CA ARG A 82 -13.73 8.40 -10.82
C ARG A 82 -12.59 8.79 -11.75
N GLY A 83 -12.73 9.90 -12.48
CA GLY A 83 -11.68 10.46 -13.33
C GLY A 83 -10.52 11.00 -12.52
N LEU A 84 -10.82 11.78 -11.48
CA LEU A 84 -9.81 12.34 -10.57
C LEU A 84 -8.93 11.24 -9.96
N VAL A 85 -9.53 10.25 -9.30
CA VAL A 85 -8.75 9.20 -8.60
C VAL A 85 -7.88 8.40 -9.58
N ALA A 86 -8.37 8.14 -10.80
CA ALA A 86 -7.61 7.45 -11.85
C ALA A 86 -6.40 8.28 -12.30
N ARG A 87 -6.63 9.57 -12.58
CA ARG A 87 -5.57 10.51 -12.98
C ARG A 87 -4.49 10.62 -11.90
N LEU A 88 -4.89 10.81 -10.65
CA LEU A 88 -3.95 10.97 -9.55
C LEU A 88 -3.08 9.71 -9.33
N ALA A 89 -3.69 8.53 -9.33
CA ALA A 89 -2.95 7.28 -9.18
C ALA A 89 -1.95 7.08 -10.35
N ARG A 90 -2.37 7.37 -11.58
CA ARG A 90 -1.52 7.27 -12.76
C ARG A 90 -0.38 8.27 -12.72
N SER A 91 -0.66 9.54 -12.47
CA SER A 91 0.38 10.59 -12.41
C SER A 91 1.41 10.29 -11.31
N LYS A 92 0.98 9.76 -10.14
CA LYS A 92 1.91 9.32 -9.09
C LYS A 92 2.82 8.19 -9.55
N ALA A 93 2.28 7.22 -10.29
CA ALA A 93 3.07 6.11 -10.83
C ALA A 93 4.08 6.59 -11.87
N GLU A 94 3.65 7.43 -12.81
CA GLU A 94 4.50 8.01 -13.85
C GLU A 94 5.63 8.85 -13.25
N THR A 95 5.32 9.76 -12.33
CA THR A 95 6.34 10.57 -11.62
C THR A 95 7.35 9.69 -10.88
N ALA A 96 6.90 8.64 -10.19
CA ALA A 96 7.81 7.73 -9.49
C ALA A 96 8.66 6.91 -10.47
N ARG A 97 8.11 6.51 -11.64
CA ARG A 97 8.84 5.85 -12.71
C ARG A 97 9.99 6.73 -13.23
N ASP A 98 9.70 8.01 -13.47
CA ASP A 98 10.72 8.98 -13.91
C ASP A 98 11.81 9.17 -12.84
N GLN A 99 11.45 9.19 -11.55
CA GLN A 99 12.41 9.35 -10.44
C GLN A 99 13.41 8.20 -10.35
N ILE A 100 13.00 6.97 -10.72
CA ILE A 100 13.86 5.79 -10.64
C ILE A 100 14.61 5.46 -11.93
N ALA A 101 14.33 6.16 -13.04
CA ALA A 101 14.85 5.83 -14.36
C ALA A 101 16.39 5.74 -14.43
N ASN A 102 17.10 6.52 -13.60
CA ASN A 102 18.55 6.55 -13.53
C ASN A 102 19.14 5.80 -12.32
N ASP A 103 18.31 5.13 -11.51
CA ASP A 103 18.73 4.36 -10.34
C ASP A 103 19.03 2.92 -10.78
N ARG A 104 20.33 2.55 -10.85
CA ARG A 104 20.79 1.25 -11.35
C ARG A 104 20.16 0.06 -10.64
N ASP A 105 19.76 0.25 -9.38
CA ASP A 105 19.23 -0.85 -8.57
C ASP A 105 17.74 -1.07 -8.78
N ILE A 106 16.97 -0.05 -9.15
CA ILE A 106 15.51 -0.10 -9.24
C ILE A 106 14.93 0.44 -10.55
N ALA A 107 15.77 0.78 -11.56
CA ALA A 107 15.29 1.27 -12.85
C ALA A 107 14.29 0.32 -13.51
N ASP A 108 14.51 -1.00 -13.39
CA ASP A 108 13.64 -2.04 -13.94
C ASP A 108 12.62 -2.57 -12.91
N ALA A 109 12.30 -1.79 -11.88
CA ALA A 109 11.32 -2.20 -10.88
C ALA A 109 9.89 -2.02 -11.39
N TYR A 110 8.96 -2.80 -10.82
CA TYR A 110 7.55 -2.49 -10.86
C TYR A 110 7.28 -1.23 -10.02
N VAL A 111 6.46 -0.32 -10.51
CA VAL A 111 6.04 0.88 -9.78
C VAL A 111 4.56 0.79 -9.46
N LEU A 112 4.23 0.73 -8.18
CA LEU A 112 2.86 0.69 -7.68
C LEU A 112 2.49 2.03 -7.05
N ALA A 113 1.44 2.64 -7.57
CA ALA A 113 0.83 3.84 -6.97
C ALA A 113 -0.63 3.60 -6.64
N ALA A 114 -1.15 4.35 -5.70
CA ALA A 114 -2.58 4.41 -5.44
C ALA A 114 -2.99 5.81 -5.01
N ASP A 115 -4.23 6.16 -5.32
CA ASP A 115 -4.87 7.34 -4.75
C ASP A 115 -6.26 7.00 -4.24
N THR A 116 -6.73 7.75 -3.22
CA THR A 116 -8.01 7.47 -2.56
C THR A 116 -8.76 8.77 -2.34
N ILE A 117 -10.00 8.80 -2.77
CA ILE A 117 -10.92 9.93 -2.56
C ILE A 117 -12.20 9.46 -1.89
N VAL A 118 -12.84 10.39 -1.17
CA VAL A 118 -14.18 10.23 -0.59
C VAL A 118 -15.15 11.14 -1.33
N ALA A 119 -16.32 10.62 -1.68
CA ALA A 119 -17.33 11.39 -2.41
C ALA A 119 -18.75 11.16 -1.89
N VAL A 120 -19.53 12.24 -1.76
CA VAL A 120 -20.97 12.23 -1.52
C VAL A 120 -21.66 12.69 -2.80
N GLY A 121 -22.25 11.78 -3.54
CA GLY A 121 -22.71 12.06 -4.89
C GLY A 121 -21.55 12.47 -5.80
N ARG A 122 -21.60 13.69 -6.34
CA ARG A 122 -20.52 14.29 -7.16
C ARG A 122 -19.53 15.10 -6.33
N ARG A 123 -19.88 15.43 -5.08
CA ARG A 123 -19.04 16.27 -4.21
C ARG A 123 -17.88 15.44 -3.69
N ILE A 124 -16.66 15.82 -4.05
CA ILE A 124 -15.41 15.25 -3.56
C ILE A 124 -15.08 15.89 -2.21
N LEU A 125 -14.76 15.06 -1.21
CA LEU A 125 -14.26 15.50 0.07
C LEU A 125 -12.74 15.31 0.09
N MET A 126 -12.05 16.44 -0.03
CA MET A 126 -10.57 16.47 -0.01
C MET A 126 -10.02 16.09 1.37
N LYS A 127 -8.72 15.99 1.46
CA LYS A 127 -8.03 15.90 2.75
C LYS A 127 -8.15 17.24 3.46
N PRO A 128 -8.81 17.33 4.64
CA PRO A 128 -8.92 18.60 5.33
C PRO A 128 -7.56 19.07 5.84
N GLU A 129 -7.32 20.36 5.73
CA GLU A 129 -6.12 21.04 6.27
C GLU A 129 -6.42 21.65 7.63
N TYR A 130 -7.65 22.15 7.82
CA TYR A 130 -8.11 22.84 9.02
C TYR A 130 -9.18 22.03 9.77
N LEU A 131 -9.32 22.34 11.08
CA LEU A 131 -10.30 21.69 11.98
C LEU A 131 -11.74 21.86 11.46
N GLU A 132 -12.05 23.05 10.97
CA GLU A 132 -13.38 23.42 10.46
C GLU A 132 -13.76 22.58 9.25
N GLU A 133 -12.81 22.30 8.35
CA GLU A 133 -13.03 21.45 7.17
C GLU A 133 -13.26 19.99 7.57
N ALA A 134 -12.49 19.51 8.57
CA ALA A 134 -12.68 18.17 9.10
C ALA A 134 -14.06 18.04 9.76
N ALA A 135 -14.47 19.02 10.57
CA ALA A 135 -15.79 19.05 11.18
C ALA A 135 -16.90 19.12 10.13
N ALA A 136 -16.75 19.96 9.11
CA ALA A 136 -17.71 20.08 8.00
C ALA A 136 -17.84 18.75 7.23
N SER A 137 -16.73 18.04 6.99
CA SER A 137 -16.73 16.72 6.35
C SER A 137 -17.48 15.69 7.18
N LEU A 138 -17.21 15.60 8.49
CA LEU A 138 -17.89 14.65 9.40
C LEU A 138 -19.38 14.95 9.52
N ASN A 139 -19.77 16.22 9.64
CA ASN A 139 -21.17 16.63 9.64
C ASN A 139 -21.89 16.24 8.33
N LEU A 140 -21.21 16.39 7.18
CA LEU A 140 -21.77 15.98 5.90
C LEU A 140 -21.91 14.45 5.81
N LEU A 141 -20.99 13.67 6.39
CA LEU A 141 -21.00 12.21 6.37
C LEU A 141 -21.97 11.60 7.39
N SER A 142 -22.29 12.32 8.47
CA SER A 142 -23.15 11.87 9.56
C SER A 142 -24.52 11.39 9.04
N GLY A 143 -24.90 10.15 9.38
CA GLY A 143 -26.15 9.49 9.00
C GLY A 143 -26.26 9.16 7.51
N ARG A 144 -25.22 9.38 6.70
CA ARG A 144 -25.27 9.23 5.24
C ARG A 144 -24.38 8.11 4.73
N ALA A 145 -24.74 7.65 3.53
CA ALA A 145 -23.88 6.79 2.73
C ALA A 145 -23.02 7.67 1.80
N HIS A 146 -21.74 7.30 1.70
CA HIS A 146 -20.78 7.91 0.81
C HIS A 146 -19.96 6.84 0.09
N ARG A 147 -19.21 7.25 -0.91
CA ARG A 147 -18.35 6.36 -1.69
C ARG A 147 -16.88 6.66 -1.39
N VAL A 148 -16.10 5.60 -1.25
CA VAL A 148 -14.64 5.66 -1.19
C VAL A 148 -14.12 4.98 -2.45
N LEU A 149 -13.46 5.76 -3.29
CA LEU A 149 -12.86 5.28 -4.53
C LEU A 149 -11.34 5.27 -4.36
N THR A 150 -10.74 4.12 -4.58
CA THR A 150 -9.28 4.01 -4.71
C THR A 150 -8.94 3.54 -6.11
N ALA A 151 -8.07 4.28 -6.79
CA ALA A 151 -7.41 3.81 -7.99
C ALA A 151 -6.02 3.29 -7.65
N VAL A 152 -5.67 2.18 -8.27
CA VAL A 152 -4.34 1.58 -8.24
C VAL A 152 -3.78 1.66 -9.64
N CYS A 153 -2.54 2.12 -9.77
CA CYS A 153 -1.78 2.10 -11.02
C CYS A 153 -0.49 1.32 -10.82
N LEU A 154 -0.26 0.34 -11.68
CA LEU A 154 0.96 -0.46 -11.77
C LEU A 154 1.64 -0.16 -13.10
N ILE A 155 2.92 0.21 -13.05
CA ILE A 155 3.81 0.29 -14.22
C ILE A 155 4.79 -0.87 -14.11
N THR A 156 4.86 -1.69 -15.17
CA THR A 156 5.79 -2.83 -15.23
C THR A 156 7.19 -2.39 -15.65
N PRO A 157 8.23 -3.25 -15.52
CA PRO A 157 9.57 -3.00 -16.06
C PRO A 157 9.60 -2.65 -17.56
N HIS A 158 8.59 -3.10 -18.30
CA HIS A 158 8.45 -2.85 -19.74
C HIS A 158 7.48 -1.68 -20.05
N ASP A 159 7.31 -0.75 -19.11
CA ASP A 159 6.48 0.45 -19.20
C ASP A 159 5.00 0.19 -19.53
N LYS A 160 4.52 -1.03 -19.29
CA LYS A 160 3.11 -1.37 -19.44
C LYS A 160 2.32 -0.83 -18.25
N VAL A 161 1.36 0.04 -18.52
CA VAL A 161 0.53 0.68 -17.49
C VAL A 161 -0.76 -0.11 -17.29
N ARG A 162 -1.07 -0.44 -16.04
CA ARG A 162 -2.31 -1.08 -15.60
C ARG A 162 -3.00 -0.25 -14.53
N THR A 163 -4.28 0.03 -14.70
CA THR A 163 -5.06 0.79 -13.74
C THR A 163 -6.33 0.04 -13.37
N LYS A 164 -6.64 -0.02 -12.08
CA LYS A 164 -7.90 -0.52 -11.53
C LYS A 164 -8.50 0.52 -10.60
N ILE A 165 -9.82 0.65 -10.60
CA ILE A 165 -10.55 1.53 -9.69
C ILE A 165 -11.53 0.68 -8.91
N VAL A 166 -11.44 0.74 -7.60
CA VAL A 166 -12.32 0.06 -6.66
C VAL A 166 -13.20 1.08 -5.96
N ASP A 167 -14.46 0.74 -5.80
CA ASP A 167 -15.50 1.58 -5.26
C ASP A 167 -16.17 0.87 -4.09
N THR A 168 -16.14 1.49 -2.93
CA THR A 168 -16.74 0.97 -1.72
C THR A 168 -17.73 1.98 -1.15
N ARG A 169 -18.93 1.49 -0.83
CA ARG A 169 -19.95 2.31 -0.18
C ARG A 169 -19.84 2.13 1.34
N VAL A 170 -19.68 3.24 2.04
CA VAL A 170 -19.64 3.30 3.50
C VAL A 170 -20.83 4.11 3.98
N ARG A 171 -21.51 3.64 5.03
CA ARG A 171 -22.58 4.37 5.70
C ARG A 171 -22.20 4.63 7.14
N PHE A 172 -22.22 5.91 7.54
CA PHE A 172 -22.06 6.31 8.93
C PHE A 172 -23.40 6.30 9.67
N LYS A 173 -23.33 6.01 10.97
CA LYS A 173 -24.40 6.33 11.89
C LYS A 173 -24.58 7.84 12.01
N HIS A 174 -25.66 8.31 12.61
CA HIS A 174 -25.73 9.70 13.05
C HIS A 174 -24.64 9.94 14.11
N LEU A 175 -23.84 10.98 13.89
CA LEU A 175 -22.80 11.42 14.81
C LEU A 175 -23.35 12.55 15.69
N SER A 176 -23.21 12.39 16.99
CA SER A 176 -23.51 13.45 17.93
C SER A 176 -22.40 14.53 17.92
N ARG A 177 -22.73 15.72 18.37
CA ARG A 177 -21.76 16.80 18.50
C ARG A 177 -20.54 16.43 19.35
N PRO A 178 -20.69 15.80 20.56
CA PRO A 178 -19.55 15.35 21.36
C PRO A 178 -18.66 14.34 20.62
N GLU A 179 -19.22 13.41 19.82
CA GLU A 179 -18.43 12.46 19.05
C GLU A 179 -17.56 13.15 17.98
N ILE A 180 -18.14 14.14 17.29
CA ILE A 180 -17.41 14.93 16.29
C ILE A 180 -16.29 15.71 16.96
N GLU A 181 -16.58 16.41 18.06
CA GLU A 181 -15.60 17.21 18.80
C GLU A 181 -14.46 16.35 19.34
N ALA A 182 -14.76 15.19 19.94
CA ALA A 182 -13.75 14.24 20.43
C ALA A 182 -12.88 13.68 19.29
N TYR A 183 -13.48 13.33 18.15
CA TYR A 183 -12.74 12.83 17.00
C TYR A 183 -11.84 13.91 16.39
N ILE A 184 -12.30 15.15 16.29
CA ILE A 184 -11.49 16.28 15.83
C ILE A 184 -10.29 16.50 16.76
N ALA A 185 -10.51 16.46 18.08
CA ALA A 185 -9.46 16.60 19.08
C ALA A 185 -8.40 15.50 19.00
N SER A 186 -8.76 14.28 18.58
CA SER A 186 -7.81 13.16 18.38
C SER A 186 -6.80 13.41 17.26
N ARG A 187 -7.07 14.34 16.37
CA ARG A 187 -6.28 14.65 15.17
C ARG A 187 -6.15 13.49 14.18
N GLU A 188 -6.90 12.39 14.35
CA GLU A 188 -6.84 11.23 13.46
C GLU A 188 -7.26 11.56 12.02
N TRP A 189 -8.05 12.60 11.82
CA TRP A 189 -8.52 13.09 10.52
C TRP A 189 -7.41 13.58 9.58
N ARG A 190 -6.24 13.98 10.12
CA ARG A 190 -5.16 14.59 9.34
C ARG A 190 -4.64 13.68 8.24
N GLY A 191 -4.49 14.25 7.04
CA GLY A 191 -3.97 13.57 5.87
C GLY A 191 -4.87 12.44 5.34
N LYS A 192 -6.18 12.51 5.61
CA LYS A 192 -7.15 11.51 5.19
C LYS A 192 -8.26 12.11 4.35
N ALA A 193 -8.52 11.52 3.18
CA ALA A 193 -9.65 11.91 2.33
C ALA A 193 -10.97 11.81 3.13
N GLY A 194 -11.81 12.85 3.05
CA GLY A 194 -13.05 12.93 3.83
C GLY A 194 -12.86 13.08 5.33
N GLY A 195 -11.62 13.27 5.82
CA GLY A 195 -11.32 13.56 7.22
C GLY A 195 -11.53 12.39 8.18
N TYR A 196 -11.44 11.12 7.76
CA TYR A 196 -11.57 9.99 8.66
C TYR A 196 -10.70 8.78 8.32
N ALA A 197 -10.46 7.93 9.32
CA ALA A 197 -9.72 6.68 9.18
C ALA A 197 -10.55 5.50 9.68
N ILE A 198 -11.00 4.62 8.76
CA ILE A 198 -11.85 3.46 9.10
C ILE A 198 -11.15 2.47 10.03
N GLN A 199 -9.82 2.38 9.96
CA GLN A 199 -9.01 1.48 10.79
C GLN A 199 -8.68 2.05 12.19
N GLY A 200 -9.16 3.26 12.51
CA GLY A 200 -8.98 3.93 13.78
C GLY A 200 -10.30 4.20 14.49
N LEU A 201 -10.37 5.30 15.22
CA LEU A 201 -11.55 5.71 16.00
C LEU A 201 -12.81 5.81 15.14
N ALA A 202 -12.68 6.30 13.89
CA ALA A 202 -13.82 6.44 12.99
C ALA A 202 -14.38 5.09 12.51
N GLY A 203 -13.73 3.97 12.79
CA GLY A 203 -14.32 2.65 12.63
C GLY A 203 -15.63 2.50 13.42
N SER A 204 -15.74 3.15 14.59
CA SER A 204 -16.95 3.18 15.42
C SER A 204 -18.11 3.97 14.81
N PHE A 205 -17.86 4.78 13.78
CA PHE A 205 -18.89 5.54 13.07
C PHE A 205 -19.56 4.72 11.96
N VAL A 206 -18.89 3.64 11.51
CA VAL A 206 -19.33 2.85 10.35
C VAL A 206 -20.46 1.91 10.74
N GLN A 207 -21.65 2.17 10.20
CA GLN A 207 -22.82 1.31 10.36
C GLN A 207 -22.87 0.19 9.33
N LYS A 208 -22.43 0.49 8.08
CA LYS A 208 -22.43 -0.49 6.98
C LYS A 208 -21.30 -0.19 6.01
N LEU A 209 -20.64 -1.25 5.55
CA LEU A 209 -19.68 -1.23 4.46
C LEU A 209 -20.13 -2.22 3.38
N THR A 210 -20.14 -1.77 2.12
CA THR A 210 -20.44 -2.63 0.96
C THR A 210 -19.30 -2.47 -0.04
N GLY A 211 -18.48 -3.51 -0.18
CA GLY A 211 -17.26 -3.51 -1.00
C GLY A 211 -16.04 -3.94 -0.20
N SER A 212 -14.89 -3.35 -0.46
CA SER A 212 -13.60 -3.72 0.12
C SER A 212 -13.20 -2.80 1.28
N TYR A 213 -12.93 -3.36 2.45
CA TYR A 213 -12.38 -2.65 3.60
C TYR A 213 -10.98 -2.08 3.29
N THR A 214 -10.11 -2.89 2.67
CA THR A 214 -8.75 -2.47 2.31
C THR A 214 -8.73 -1.35 1.27
N ASN A 215 -9.77 -1.28 0.41
CA ASN A 215 -10.01 -0.12 -0.45
C ASN A 215 -10.24 1.15 0.37
N VAL A 216 -11.08 1.10 1.42
CA VAL A 216 -11.36 2.26 2.27
C VAL A 216 -10.13 2.71 3.06
N VAL A 217 -9.29 1.77 3.50
CA VAL A 217 -8.00 2.08 4.15
C VAL A 217 -7.04 2.76 3.16
N GLY A 218 -7.14 2.42 1.86
CA GLY A 218 -6.43 3.13 0.79
C GLY A 218 -5.59 2.29 -0.16
N LEU A 219 -5.73 0.94 -0.12
CA LEU A 219 -5.10 0.01 -1.06
C LEU A 219 -5.94 -1.27 -1.16
N PRO A 220 -6.72 -1.48 -2.22
CA PRO A 220 -7.56 -2.66 -2.39
C PRO A 220 -6.69 -3.89 -2.70
N LEU A 221 -6.45 -4.73 -1.69
CA LEU A 221 -5.47 -5.82 -1.76
C LEU A 221 -5.80 -6.86 -2.81
N THR A 222 -7.06 -7.22 -2.99
CA THR A 222 -7.49 -8.19 -4.02
C THR A 222 -7.05 -7.75 -5.41
N GLU A 223 -7.29 -6.49 -5.76
CA GLU A 223 -6.95 -5.92 -7.05
C GLU A 223 -5.44 -5.71 -7.21
N VAL A 224 -4.76 -5.30 -6.13
CA VAL A 224 -3.30 -5.13 -6.13
C VAL A 224 -2.59 -6.47 -6.35
N VAL A 225 -2.96 -7.49 -5.59
CA VAL A 225 -2.41 -8.85 -5.74
C VAL A 225 -2.71 -9.40 -7.13
N GLY A 226 -3.95 -9.23 -7.62
CA GLY A 226 -4.34 -9.66 -8.95
C GLY A 226 -3.57 -8.95 -10.08
N LEU A 227 -3.27 -7.65 -9.94
CA LEU A 227 -2.44 -6.91 -10.89
C LEU A 227 -0.99 -7.39 -10.87
N LEU A 228 -0.41 -7.54 -9.69
CA LEU A 228 0.98 -7.97 -9.54
C LEU A 228 1.19 -9.38 -10.11
N ILE A 229 0.33 -10.34 -9.75
CA ILE A 229 0.39 -11.71 -10.28
C ILE A 229 0.16 -11.73 -11.79
N GLY A 230 -0.85 -10.99 -12.27
CA GLY A 230 -1.18 -10.94 -13.70
C GLY A 230 -0.08 -10.33 -14.58
N GLU A 231 0.82 -9.53 -14.00
CA GLU A 231 1.99 -8.98 -14.69
C GLU A 231 3.30 -9.70 -14.30
N GLY A 232 3.21 -10.87 -13.65
CA GLY A 232 4.35 -11.76 -13.39
C GLY A 232 5.14 -11.49 -12.10
N PHE A 233 4.63 -10.67 -11.18
CA PHE A 233 5.29 -10.47 -9.88
C PHE A 233 5.02 -11.66 -8.94
N PRO A 234 6.04 -12.33 -8.36
CA PRO A 234 5.92 -13.64 -7.70
C PRO A 234 5.47 -13.54 -6.23
N ILE A 235 4.23 -13.12 -5.95
CA ILE A 235 3.74 -12.94 -4.56
C ILE A 235 3.69 -14.25 -3.77
N HIS A 236 3.26 -15.36 -4.39
CA HIS A 236 3.05 -16.64 -3.69
C HIS A 236 4.32 -17.22 -3.08
N PHE A 237 5.49 -16.97 -3.65
CA PHE A 237 6.77 -17.37 -3.06
C PHE A 237 7.00 -16.72 -1.69
N ASN A 238 6.56 -15.49 -1.50
CA ASN A 238 6.70 -14.78 -0.23
C ASN A 238 5.82 -15.40 0.86
N TRP A 239 4.63 -15.92 0.53
CA TRP A 239 3.74 -16.58 1.49
C TRP A 239 4.30 -17.91 2.00
N ILE A 240 4.91 -18.70 1.10
CA ILE A 240 5.54 -19.97 1.46
C ILE A 240 6.73 -19.72 2.39
N ARG A 241 7.58 -18.75 2.06
CA ARG A 241 8.75 -18.42 2.89
C ARG A 241 8.37 -17.86 4.26
N ALA A 242 7.31 -17.04 4.35
CA ALA A 242 6.81 -16.54 5.63
C ALA A 242 6.34 -17.69 6.54
N ALA A 243 5.62 -18.67 5.98
CA ALA A 243 5.17 -19.84 6.72
C ALA A 243 6.32 -20.74 7.19
N GLU A 244 7.40 -20.88 6.40
CA GLU A 244 8.60 -21.63 6.77
C GLU A 244 9.38 -20.95 7.90
N SER A 245 9.41 -19.59 7.94
CA SER A 245 10.12 -18.83 8.99
C SER A 245 9.37 -18.76 10.33
N GLU A 246 8.07 -19.03 10.36
CA GLU A 246 7.27 -19.11 11.59
C GLU A 246 7.28 -20.55 12.19
N ALA A 247 7.77 -21.54 11.45
CA ALA A 247 7.80 -22.95 11.86
C ALA A 247 9.14 -23.38 12.50
N ASP A 248 10.14 -22.53 12.45
CA ASP A 248 11.48 -22.66 13.09
C ASP A 248 11.55 -21.81 14.37
#